data_af0f6bdd7091a3ad3c8d1f02824a45af
#
_entry.id   af0f6bdd7091a3ad3c8d1f02824a45af
#
_cell.length_a   1.000
_cell.length_b   1.000
_cell.length_c   1.000
_cell.angle_alpha   90.00
_cell.angle_beta   90.00
_cell.angle_gamma   90.00
#
_symmetry.space_group_name_H-M   'P 1'
#
loop_
_entity.id
_entity.type
_entity.pdbx_description
1 polymer ?
#
loop_
_entity_poly.entity_id
_entity_poly.type
_entity_poly.pdbx_seq_one_letter_code
_entity_poly.pdbx_strand_id
1 'polypeptide(L)'
;MGTHVIKMPDIGEGIAEVELSVWHVKVGDMVVEDQVLADVMTDKAMVDIPSPVHGKVISLGGEPGEVMAVGSILISIEVEGAGNAKEAPAAKEAPKAAPVVEAKPAPVAVESKPVPVIAAPAPVAREADDRPLASPAVRKHALDAGIQLRLVQGSGPAGRILHEDVDAYLLQGPTQNKNAANPYAERNTEEQIPVIGMRRKIAQRMQDATRRAAHFSYVEEIDVTALDELRVHLNEKHGATRGKLTLLPFIVRAMVVALRDFPQINARYDDEAQVITRLGAVHVGVATQSDVGLMVPVVRHAEARSLWGNAEEIARLATAARNGKASRDELSGSTITLTSLGALGGIVSTPVLNLPEVAIVGVNRIVERPMVIKGQIVVRKMMNLSSSFDHRVVDGMDAAQFIQAIRGLLEQPASLFLE
;
A
#
# COMPACT_ATOMS: atom_id res chain seq x y z
N MET A 1 -22.45 -38.18 -9.52
CA MET A 1 -21.90 -36.89 -9.07
C MET A 1 -21.65 -37.03 -7.60
N GLY A 2 -20.41 -36.80 -7.15
CA GLY A 2 -20.01 -36.84 -5.75
C GLY A 2 -19.55 -35.46 -5.27
N THR A 3 -19.68 -35.23 -3.97
CA THR A 3 -19.16 -33.97 -3.37
C THR A 3 -17.78 -34.24 -2.81
N HIS A 4 -16.80 -33.47 -3.25
CA HIS A 4 -15.46 -33.43 -2.67
C HIS A 4 -15.34 -32.24 -1.74
N VAL A 5 -15.05 -32.53 -0.47
CA VAL A 5 -14.89 -31.49 0.59
C VAL A 5 -13.41 -31.28 0.82
N ILE A 6 -12.94 -30.06 0.62
CA ILE A 6 -11.58 -29.62 0.95
C ILE A 6 -11.65 -28.97 2.33
N LYS A 7 -10.84 -29.48 3.24
CA LYS A 7 -10.71 -28.95 4.59
C LYS A 7 -9.49 -28.04 4.66
N MET A 8 -9.51 -27.10 5.59
CA MET A 8 -8.36 -26.26 5.90
C MET A 8 -7.16 -27.15 6.22
N PRO A 9 -6.11 -27.15 5.39
CA PRO A 9 -4.96 -28.03 5.60
C PRO A 9 -4.17 -27.59 6.82
N ASP A 10 -3.44 -28.53 7.42
CA ASP A 10 -2.40 -28.24 8.38
C ASP A 10 -1.19 -27.67 7.63
N ILE A 11 -0.93 -26.37 7.83
CA ILE A 11 0.13 -25.63 7.12
C ILE A 11 1.48 -25.75 7.88
N GLY A 12 1.52 -26.58 8.93
CA GLY A 12 2.71 -26.87 9.73
C GLY A 12 2.88 -25.99 10.97
N GLU A 13 3.85 -26.32 11.82
CA GLU A 13 4.25 -25.60 13.04
C GLU A 13 3.19 -25.47 14.16
N GLY A 14 2.16 -26.36 14.19
CA GLY A 14 1.17 -26.37 15.29
C GLY A 14 0.18 -25.22 15.28
N ILE A 15 -0.08 -24.65 14.12
CA ILE A 15 -1.07 -23.57 13.94
C ILE A 15 -2.46 -24.16 14.06
N ALA A 16 -3.25 -23.70 15.02
CA ALA A 16 -4.62 -24.17 15.26
C ALA A 16 -5.65 -23.39 14.43
N GLU A 17 -5.36 -22.15 14.04
CA GLU A 17 -6.30 -21.24 13.42
C GLU A 17 -5.61 -20.47 12.26
N VAL A 18 -6.34 -20.23 11.18
CA VAL A 18 -5.86 -19.56 9.95
C VAL A 18 -6.91 -18.55 9.51
N GLU A 19 -6.49 -17.33 9.13
CA GLU A 19 -7.39 -16.32 8.60
C GLU A 19 -7.55 -16.49 7.09
N LEU A 20 -8.78 -16.59 6.61
CA LEU A 20 -9.09 -16.57 5.18
C LEU A 20 -8.91 -15.16 4.64
N SER A 21 -7.98 -14.96 3.70
CA SER A 21 -7.62 -13.63 3.21
C SER A 21 -8.44 -13.25 1.97
N VAL A 22 -8.43 -14.08 0.95
CA VAL A 22 -9.10 -13.80 -0.34
C VAL A 22 -9.62 -15.12 -0.94
N TRP A 23 -10.80 -15.07 -1.57
CA TRP A 23 -11.30 -16.10 -2.48
C TRP A 23 -10.96 -15.73 -3.93
N HIS A 24 -10.38 -16.68 -4.66
CA HIS A 24 -10.14 -16.57 -6.11
C HIS A 24 -11.26 -17.20 -6.94
N VAL A 25 -12.23 -17.84 -6.29
CA VAL A 25 -13.37 -18.53 -6.92
C VAL A 25 -14.68 -18.14 -6.25
N LYS A 26 -15.79 -18.29 -6.97
CA LYS A 26 -17.14 -18.04 -6.51
C LYS A 26 -17.98 -19.32 -6.57
N VAL A 27 -19.07 -19.34 -5.81
CA VAL A 27 -20.05 -20.43 -5.89
C VAL A 27 -20.59 -20.50 -7.31
N GLY A 28 -20.48 -21.68 -7.94
CA GLY A 28 -20.88 -21.95 -9.31
C GLY A 28 -19.74 -21.98 -10.33
N ASP A 29 -18.53 -21.53 -9.98
CA ASP A 29 -17.37 -21.56 -10.87
C ASP A 29 -16.88 -23.01 -11.11
N MET A 30 -16.34 -23.26 -12.31
CA MET A 30 -15.59 -24.47 -12.63
C MET A 30 -14.14 -24.29 -12.28
N VAL A 31 -13.59 -25.22 -11.51
CA VAL A 31 -12.18 -25.23 -11.10
C VAL A 31 -11.45 -26.42 -11.67
N VAL A 32 -10.15 -26.24 -11.92
CA VAL A 32 -9.25 -27.30 -12.38
C VAL A 32 -8.27 -27.69 -11.29
N GLU A 33 -7.67 -28.87 -11.42
CA GLU A 33 -6.61 -29.33 -10.51
C GLU A 33 -5.45 -28.31 -10.51
N ASP A 34 -4.84 -28.06 -9.33
CA ASP A 34 -3.79 -27.07 -9.07
C ASP A 34 -4.19 -25.59 -9.22
N GLN A 35 -5.45 -25.29 -9.52
CA GLN A 35 -5.93 -23.92 -9.52
C GLN A 35 -6.03 -23.38 -8.09
N VAL A 36 -5.48 -22.19 -7.83
CA VAL A 36 -5.58 -21.52 -6.53
C VAL A 36 -7.04 -21.16 -6.24
N LEU A 37 -7.57 -21.65 -5.12
CA LEU A 37 -8.95 -21.44 -4.67
C LEU A 37 -9.05 -20.26 -3.70
N ALA A 38 -8.14 -20.18 -2.75
CA ALA A 38 -8.12 -19.18 -1.71
C ALA A 38 -6.71 -18.91 -1.20
N ASP A 39 -6.49 -17.68 -0.73
CA ASP A 39 -5.30 -17.32 0.03
C ASP A 39 -5.65 -17.30 1.51
N VAL A 40 -4.87 -18.00 2.31
CA VAL A 40 -5.02 -18.03 3.76
C VAL A 40 -3.80 -17.44 4.44
N MET A 41 -4.03 -16.70 5.52
CA MET A 41 -3.00 -16.02 6.26
C MET A 41 -2.78 -16.74 7.60
N THR A 42 -1.56 -17.24 7.80
CA THR A 42 -1.09 -17.68 9.11
C THR A 42 -0.52 -16.49 9.90
N ASP A 43 -0.12 -16.71 11.13
CA ASP A 43 0.62 -15.71 11.92
C ASP A 43 1.96 -15.31 11.27
N LYS A 44 2.44 -16.08 10.29
CA LYS A 44 3.79 -16.00 9.75
C LYS A 44 3.88 -15.78 8.23
N ALA A 45 2.93 -16.28 7.44
CA ALA A 45 2.96 -16.20 5.98
C ALA A 45 1.56 -16.29 5.36
N MET A 46 1.43 -15.80 4.13
CA MET A 46 0.30 -16.07 3.25
C MET A 46 0.58 -17.37 2.49
N VAL A 47 -0.42 -18.24 2.41
CA VAL A 47 -0.32 -19.54 1.74
C VAL A 47 -1.52 -19.70 0.81
N ASP A 48 -1.22 -20.07 -0.44
CA ASP A 48 -2.21 -20.35 -1.47
C ASP A 48 -2.72 -21.77 -1.31
N ILE A 49 -4.04 -21.97 -1.36
CA ILE A 49 -4.67 -23.28 -1.29
C ILE A 49 -5.11 -23.69 -2.70
N PRO A 50 -4.43 -24.66 -3.34
CA PRO A 50 -4.82 -25.16 -4.66
C PRO A 50 -5.94 -26.19 -4.56
N SER A 51 -6.67 -26.36 -5.67
CA SER A 51 -7.68 -27.42 -5.82
C SER A 51 -7.02 -28.77 -6.10
N PRO A 52 -7.31 -29.82 -5.35
CA PRO A 52 -6.84 -31.18 -5.66
C PRO A 52 -7.71 -31.90 -6.70
N VAL A 53 -8.79 -31.28 -7.19
CA VAL A 53 -9.76 -31.91 -8.08
C VAL A 53 -10.35 -30.94 -9.10
N HIS A 54 -10.83 -31.48 -10.23
CA HIS A 54 -11.66 -30.75 -11.17
C HIS A 54 -13.12 -30.82 -10.73
N GLY A 55 -13.86 -29.71 -10.82
CA GLY A 55 -15.29 -29.75 -10.50
C GLY A 55 -15.89 -28.35 -10.38
N LYS A 56 -17.18 -28.34 -9.98
CA LYS A 56 -17.93 -27.09 -9.79
C LYS A 56 -18.03 -26.74 -8.32
N VAL A 57 -17.76 -25.50 -7.96
CA VAL A 57 -17.88 -25.01 -6.58
C VAL A 57 -19.33 -24.97 -6.14
N ILE A 58 -19.68 -25.73 -5.08
CA ILE A 58 -21.02 -25.77 -4.49
C ILE A 58 -21.17 -24.73 -3.38
N SER A 59 -20.20 -24.71 -2.46
CA SER A 59 -20.25 -23.80 -1.30
C SER A 59 -18.86 -23.39 -0.84
N LEU A 60 -18.76 -22.19 -0.27
CA LEU A 60 -17.58 -21.64 0.39
C LEU A 60 -17.81 -21.73 1.90
N GLY A 61 -16.78 -22.08 2.66
CA GLY A 61 -16.87 -22.38 4.09
C GLY A 61 -16.69 -21.19 5.02
N GLY A 62 -16.38 -19.99 4.50
CA GLY A 62 -16.18 -18.77 5.31
C GLY A 62 -16.11 -17.51 4.46
N GLU A 63 -16.20 -16.36 5.12
CA GLU A 63 -16.05 -15.04 4.48
C GLU A 63 -14.60 -14.53 4.57
N PRO A 64 -14.13 -13.69 3.61
CA PRO A 64 -12.82 -13.07 3.71
C PRO A 64 -12.65 -12.29 5.01
N GLY A 65 -11.57 -12.59 5.75
CA GLY A 65 -11.28 -12.04 7.08
C GLY A 65 -11.79 -12.89 8.24
N GLU A 66 -12.43 -14.02 7.99
CA GLU A 66 -12.85 -14.98 9.03
C GLU A 66 -11.67 -15.86 9.45
N VAL A 67 -11.57 -16.12 10.76
CA VAL A 67 -10.58 -17.03 11.33
C VAL A 67 -11.18 -18.43 11.37
N MET A 68 -10.57 -19.36 10.65
CA MET A 68 -11.00 -20.73 10.53
C MET A 68 -10.05 -21.69 11.24
N ALA A 69 -10.59 -22.68 11.94
CA ALA A 69 -9.78 -23.72 12.56
C ALA A 69 -9.22 -24.69 11.51
N VAL A 70 -7.99 -25.17 11.70
CA VAL A 70 -7.42 -26.26 10.90
C VAL A 70 -8.32 -27.48 10.94
N GLY A 71 -8.60 -28.07 9.78
CA GLY A 71 -9.54 -29.19 9.62
C GLY A 71 -11.01 -28.79 9.43
N SER A 72 -11.39 -27.50 9.56
CA SER A 72 -12.72 -27.01 9.18
C SER A 72 -12.95 -27.10 7.67
N ILE A 73 -14.20 -27.13 7.25
CA ILE A 73 -14.56 -27.20 5.82
C ILE A 73 -14.26 -25.85 5.18
N LEU A 74 -13.34 -25.83 4.20
CA LEU A 74 -12.97 -24.64 3.46
C LEU A 74 -13.85 -24.46 2.22
N ILE A 75 -14.04 -25.52 1.40
CA ILE A 75 -14.82 -25.45 0.17
C ILE A 75 -15.41 -26.83 -0.18
N SER A 76 -16.59 -26.84 -0.79
CA SER A 76 -17.20 -28.06 -1.33
C SER A 76 -17.31 -27.96 -2.84
N ILE A 77 -16.82 -28.99 -3.54
CA ILE A 77 -16.75 -29.06 -5.00
C ILE A 77 -17.53 -30.29 -5.49
N GLU A 78 -18.38 -30.13 -6.47
CA GLU A 78 -19.05 -31.21 -7.17
C GLU A 78 -18.13 -31.81 -8.23
N VAL A 79 -17.88 -33.10 -8.14
CA VAL A 79 -16.98 -33.84 -9.05
C VAL A 79 -17.71 -34.96 -9.81
N GLU A 80 -17.25 -35.27 -11.03
CA GLU A 80 -17.70 -36.43 -11.81
C GLU A 80 -17.01 -37.68 -11.25
N GLY A 81 -17.58 -38.29 -10.16
CA GLY A 81 -17.02 -39.47 -9.53
C GLY A 81 -17.53 -39.68 -8.10
N ALA A 82 -16.91 -40.62 -7.38
CA ALA A 82 -17.19 -40.84 -5.96
C ALA A 82 -16.49 -39.73 -5.16
N GLY A 83 -17.24 -38.82 -4.51
CA GLY A 83 -16.72 -37.78 -3.62
C GLY A 83 -16.17 -38.36 -2.31
N ASN A 84 -15.47 -37.54 -1.52
CA ASN A 84 -14.89 -37.88 -0.22
C ASN A 84 -15.81 -37.53 0.97
N ALA A 85 -17.01 -37.01 0.72
CA ALA A 85 -17.98 -36.67 1.75
C ALA A 85 -18.56 -37.97 2.39
N LYS A 86 -17.97 -38.42 3.51
CA LYS A 86 -18.63 -39.32 4.46
C LYS A 86 -19.46 -38.45 5.41
N GLU A 87 -20.73 -38.85 5.63
CA GLU A 87 -21.69 -38.19 6.50
C GLU A 87 -21.04 -37.67 7.81
N ALA A 88 -21.22 -36.40 8.07
CA ALA A 88 -20.81 -35.77 9.35
C ALA A 88 -21.94 -35.96 10.38
N PRO A 89 -21.63 -36.19 11.66
CA PRO A 89 -22.64 -36.23 12.72
C PRO A 89 -23.21 -34.84 12.97
N ALA A 90 -24.53 -34.78 13.14
CA ALA A 90 -25.35 -33.60 13.38
C ALA A 90 -24.79 -32.67 14.46
N ALA A 91 -24.79 -31.40 14.17
CA ALA A 91 -24.45 -30.33 15.08
C ALA A 91 -25.38 -30.29 16.30
N LYS A 92 -24.81 -30.19 17.48
CA LYS A 92 -25.51 -29.91 18.73
C LYS A 92 -25.92 -28.45 18.78
N GLU A 93 -27.22 -28.24 19.02
CA GLU A 93 -27.87 -26.94 19.27
C GLU A 93 -27.15 -26.15 20.38
N ALA A 94 -26.95 -24.86 20.15
CA ALA A 94 -26.63 -23.88 21.18
C ALA A 94 -27.92 -23.15 21.62
N PRO A 95 -28.00 -22.64 22.87
CA PRO A 95 -29.27 -22.32 23.52
C PRO A 95 -29.85 -20.98 23.11
N LYS A 96 -31.18 -20.98 23.04
CA LYS A 96 -32.05 -19.83 22.81
C LYS A 96 -31.85 -18.72 23.84
N ALA A 97 -31.72 -17.51 23.36
CA ALA A 97 -32.05 -16.29 24.10
C ALA A 97 -33.36 -15.69 23.56
N ALA A 98 -34.19 -15.21 24.49
CA ALA A 98 -35.58 -14.85 24.36
C ALA A 98 -35.81 -13.47 23.72
N PRO A 99 -37.07 -13.03 23.46
CA PRO A 99 -37.45 -12.25 22.28
C PRO A 99 -37.55 -10.75 22.54
N VAL A 100 -37.31 -9.95 21.49
CA VAL A 100 -37.64 -8.51 21.48
C VAL A 100 -38.57 -8.21 20.30
N VAL A 101 -39.78 -7.89 20.68
CA VAL A 101 -40.84 -7.02 20.12
C VAL A 101 -40.81 -6.61 18.63
N GLU A 102 -41.92 -6.98 17.99
CA GLU A 102 -42.47 -6.54 16.70
C GLU A 102 -42.49 -5.02 16.49
N ALA A 103 -42.14 -4.59 15.28
CA ALA A 103 -42.65 -3.38 14.65
C ALA A 103 -43.04 -3.66 13.19
N LYS A 104 -44.27 -3.28 12.88
CA LYS A 104 -45.03 -3.54 11.66
C LYS A 104 -44.53 -2.80 10.40
N PRO A 105 -44.89 -3.26 9.21
CA PRO A 105 -44.21 -2.98 7.94
C PRO A 105 -44.74 -1.72 7.24
N ALA A 106 -43.87 -1.05 6.50
CA ALA A 106 -44.17 -0.04 5.51
C ALA A 106 -44.16 -0.61 4.08
N PRO A 107 -44.81 0.02 3.10
CA PRO A 107 -45.42 -0.67 1.98
C PRO A 107 -44.50 -0.96 0.80
N VAL A 108 -44.85 -2.02 0.09
CA VAL A 108 -44.30 -2.55 -1.13
C VAL A 108 -44.21 -1.47 -2.22
N ALA A 109 -43.00 -1.18 -2.71
CA ALA A 109 -42.80 -0.43 -3.94
C ALA A 109 -42.77 -1.42 -5.12
N VAL A 110 -43.60 -1.13 -6.09
CA VAL A 110 -43.81 -1.90 -7.31
C VAL A 110 -42.57 -1.80 -8.21
N GLU A 111 -41.99 -2.93 -8.58
CA GLU A 111 -40.93 -3.06 -9.58
C GLU A 111 -41.45 -2.67 -10.97
N SER A 112 -41.02 -1.52 -11.51
CA SER A 112 -41.15 -1.19 -12.91
C SER A 112 -39.92 -1.62 -13.69
N LYS A 113 -40.09 -2.57 -14.61
CA LYS A 113 -39.06 -3.00 -15.57
C LYS A 113 -38.61 -1.82 -16.43
N PRO A 114 -37.30 -1.64 -16.66
CA PRO A 114 -36.82 -0.61 -17.57
C PRO A 114 -37.09 -0.98 -19.02
N VAL A 115 -37.78 -0.10 -19.72
CA VAL A 115 -37.91 -0.13 -21.18
C VAL A 115 -36.55 0.28 -21.78
N PRO A 116 -36.05 -0.34 -22.87
CA PRO A 116 -34.77 0.05 -23.46
C PRO A 116 -34.88 1.44 -24.07
N VAL A 117 -34.18 2.40 -23.47
CA VAL A 117 -33.98 3.74 -24.03
C VAL A 117 -32.96 3.63 -25.15
N ILE A 118 -33.40 3.87 -26.37
CA ILE A 118 -32.54 4.05 -27.53
C ILE A 118 -31.67 5.27 -27.26
N ALA A 119 -30.37 5.08 -27.18
CA ALA A 119 -29.40 6.16 -26.97
C ALA A 119 -29.45 7.16 -28.12
N ALA A 120 -29.81 8.39 -27.84
CA ALA A 120 -29.69 9.50 -28.80
C ALA A 120 -28.20 9.77 -29.10
N PRO A 121 -27.83 10.03 -30.35
CA PRO A 121 -26.46 10.29 -30.73
C PRO A 121 -25.93 11.57 -30.06
N ALA A 122 -24.67 11.51 -29.61
CA ALA A 122 -23.97 12.60 -28.92
C ALA A 122 -23.90 13.87 -29.79
N PRO A 123 -23.97 15.07 -29.18
CA PRO A 123 -23.85 16.33 -29.92
C PRO A 123 -22.44 16.51 -30.47
N VAL A 124 -22.32 16.60 -31.78
CA VAL A 124 -21.06 16.94 -32.47
C VAL A 124 -20.85 18.44 -32.35
N ALA A 125 -19.80 18.87 -31.65
CA ALA A 125 -19.35 20.25 -31.65
C ALA A 125 -18.86 20.62 -33.08
N ARG A 126 -19.58 21.51 -33.77
CA ARG A 126 -19.20 22.01 -35.08
C ARG A 126 -18.10 23.05 -34.92
N GLU A 127 -17.06 22.95 -35.75
CA GLU A 127 -16.01 23.96 -35.86
C GLU A 127 -16.57 25.32 -36.33
N ALA A 128 -15.90 26.40 -35.97
CA ALA A 128 -16.40 27.77 -36.10
C ALA A 128 -16.66 28.23 -37.56
N ASP A 129 -16.29 27.43 -38.56
CA ASP A 129 -16.39 27.76 -40.00
C ASP A 129 -17.46 26.96 -40.78
N ASP A 130 -18.19 26.06 -40.10
CA ASP A 130 -19.19 25.19 -40.73
C ASP A 130 -20.59 25.88 -40.77
N ARG A 131 -21.05 26.25 -41.96
CA ARG A 131 -22.36 26.89 -42.20
C ARG A 131 -23.48 25.87 -41.98
N PRO A 132 -24.39 26.09 -41.00
CA PRO A 132 -25.47 25.14 -40.72
C PRO A 132 -26.30 24.83 -41.94
N LEU A 133 -26.52 23.55 -42.23
CA LEU A 133 -27.40 23.12 -43.33
C LEU A 133 -28.88 23.37 -42.89
N ALA A 134 -29.51 24.36 -43.52
CA ALA A 134 -30.91 24.71 -43.29
C ALA A 134 -31.56 25.26 -44.54
N SER A 135 -32.84 25.02 -44.71
CA SER A 135 -33.61 25.60 -45.85
C SER A 135 -33.79 27.12 -45.66
N PRO A 136 -34.08 27.89 -46.74
CA PRO A 136 -34.33 29.31 -46.62
C PRO A 136 -35.50 29.68 -45.69
N ALA A 137 -36.50 28.81 -45.64
CA ALA A 137 -37.66 28.97 -44.73
C ALA A 137 -37.24 28.80 -43.26
N VAL A 138 -36.44 27.80 -42.93
CA VAL A 138 -35.91 27.57 -41.56
C VAL A 138 -34.96 28.69 -41.11
N ARG A 139 -34.17 29.24 -42.06
CA ARG A 139 -33.30 30.40 -41.78
C ARG A 139 -34.10 31.65 -41.44
N LYS A 140 -35.20 31.88 -42.19
CA LYS A 140 -36.13 33.00 -41.92
C LYS A 140 -36.81 32.80 -40.56
N HIS A 141 -37.33 31.60 -40.27
CA HIS A 141 -37.96 31.26 -38.99
C HIS A 141 -37.03 31.51 -37.81
N ALA A 142 -35.79 31.03 -37.90
CA ALA A 142 -34.77 31.23 -36.84
C ALA A 142 -34.39 32.72 -36.69
N LEU A 143 -34.34 33.48 -37.81
CA LEU A 143 -34.07 34.92 -37.76
C LEU A 143 -35.23 35.68 -37.07
N ASP A 144 -36.48 35.37 -37.45
CA ASP A 144 -37.67 35.96 -36.87
C ASP A 144 -37.80 35.64 -35.36
N ALA A 145 -37.30 34.46 -34.93
CA ALA A 145 -37.23 34.02 -33.56
C ALA A 145 -35.98 34.50 -32.79
N GLY A 146 -35.04 35.20 -33.44
CA GLY A 146 -33.80 35.70 -32.83
C GLY A 146 -32.78 34.60 -32.49
N ILE A 147 -32.91 33.40 -33.11
CA ILE A 147 -32.06 32.24 -32.80
C ILE A 147 -30.90 32.14 -33.81
N GLN A 148 -29.69 31.89 -33.26
CA GLN A 148 -28.55 31.60 -34.15
C GLN A 148 -28.55 30.09 -34.49
N LEU A 149 -28.75 29.76 -35.77
CA LEU A 149 -28.82 28.37 -36.26
C LEU A 149 -27.61 27.48 -35.90
N ARG A 150 -26.45 28.09 -35.60
CA ARG A 150 -25.29 27.34 -35.12
C ARG A 150 -25.47 26.67 -33.75
N LEU A 151 -26.43 27.16 -32.98
CA LEU A 151 -26.76 26.65 -31.66
C LEU A 151 -27.84 25.57 -31.70
N VAL A 152 -28.48 25.38 -32.86
CA VAL A 152 -29.57 24.40 -33.04
C VAL A 152 -28.99 23.11 -33.66
N GLN A 153 -29.30 21.99 -33.02
CA GLN A 153 -28.93 20.68 -33.55
C GLN A 153 -29.95 20.22 -34.57
N GLY A 154 -29.51 19.91 -35.81
CA GLY A 154 -30.41 19.45 -36.87
C GLY A 154 -30.71 17.97 -36.77
N SER A 155 -31.98 17.59 -36.78
CA SER A 155 -32.49 16.20 -36.79
C SER A 155 -32.66 15.62 -38.19
N GLY A 156 -32.63 16.46 -39.23
CA GLY A 156 -32.81 16.04 -40.62
C GLY A 156 -31.63 15.32 -41.26
N PRO A 157 -31.80 14.76 -42.49
CA PRO A 157 -30.75 14.07 -43.25
C PRO A 157 -29.46 14.90 -43.36
N ALA A 158 -28.30 14.27 -43.12
CA ALA A 158 -27.00 14.90 -43.08
C ALA A 158 -26.87 16.05 -42.05
N GLY A 159 -27.64 16.00 -40.96
CA GLY A 159 -27.61 17.02 -39.88
C GLY A 159 -28.27 18.34 -40.27
N ARG A 160 -29.21 18.32 -41.24
CA ARG A 160 -29.98 19.49 -41.66
C ARG A 160 -30.94 19.92 -40.56
N ILE A 161 -30.98 21.21 -40.27
CA ILE A 161 -31.91 21.80 -39.31
C ILE A 161 -33.32 21.93 -39.95
N LEU A 162 -34.29 21.38 -39.29
CA LEU A 162 -35.70 21.44 -39.65
C LEU A 162 -36.45 22.54 -38.84
N HIS A 163 -37.70 22.84 -39.21
CA HIS A 163 -38.53 23.78 -38.45
C HIS A 163 -38.75 23.31 -37.00
N GLU A 164 -39.01 22.00 -36.85
CA GLU A 164 -39.22 21.34 -35.55
C GLU A 164 -38.03 21.50 -34.60
N ASP A 165 -36.78 21.53 -35.13
CA ASP A 165 -35.57 21.70 -34.34
C ASP A 165 -35.48 23.12 -33.74
N VAL A 166 -35.91 24.13 -34.55
CA VAL A 166 -35.95 25.52 -34.08
C VAL A 166 -37.02 25.70 -33.05
N ASP A 167 -38.20 25.09 -33.23
CA ASP A 167 -39.31 25.14 -32.26
C ASP A 167 -38.96 24.42 -30.95
N ALA A 168 -38.29 23.26 -31.06
CA ALA A 168 -37.78 22.52 -29.89
C ALA A 168 -36.73 23.35 -29.11
N TYR A 169 -35.86 24.08 -29.81
CA TYR A 169 -34.88 24.96 -29.18
C TYR A 169 -35.56 26.17 -28.48
N LEU A 170 -36.63 26.69 -29.04
CA LEU A 170 -37.44 27.76 -28.40
C LEU A 170 -38.10 27.30 -27.11
N LEU A 171 -38.60 26.06 -27.10
CA LEU A 171 -39.29 25.47 -25.95
C LEU A 171 -38.34 25.05 -24.81
N GLN A 172 -37.15 24.55 -25.18
CA GLN A 172 -36.20 24.01 -24.22
C GLN A 172 -35.08 24.98 -23.79
N GLY A 173 -34.94 26.12 -24.51
CA GLY A 173 -33.82 27.05 -24.31
C GLY A 173 -32.49 26.48 -24.82
N PRO A 174 -31.41 27.25 -24.74
CA PRO A 174 -30.06 26.71 -25.06
C PRO A 174 -29.80 25.52 -24.14
N THR A 175 -29.69 24.32 -24.74
CA THR A 175 -29.30 23.11 -24.03
C THR A 175 -27.91 23.34 -23.47
N GLN A 176 -27.84 23.82 -22.24
CA GLN A 176 -26.58 23.82 -21.51
C GLN A 176 -26.15 22.37 -21.43
N ASN A 177 -24.96 22.11 -21.97
CA ASN A 177 -24.32 20.81 -21.93
C ASN A 177 -24.16 20.39 -20.46
N LYS A 178 -25.18 19.72 -19.89
CA LYS A 178 -25.19 19.24 -18.49
C LYS A 178 -24.09 18.21 -18.20
N ASN A 179 -23.30 17.87 -19.19
CA ASN A 179 -22.20 16.91 -19.10
C ASN A 179 -20.78 17.54 -19.07
N ALA A 180 -20.65 18.85 -18.98
CA ALA A 180 -19.40 19.39 -18.47
C ALA A 180 -19.35 18.99 -17.00
N ALA A 181 -18.58 17.92 -16.67
CA ALA A 181 -18.37 17.49 -15.30
C ALA A 181 -17.94 18.71 -14.48
N ASN A 182 -18.86 19.20 -13.65
CA ASN A 182 -18.55 20.32 -12.76
C ASN A 182 -17.39 19.85 -11.86
N PRO A 183 -16.17 20.38 -11.97
CA PRO A 183 -15.05 19.95 -11.14
C PRO A 183 -15.31 20.19 -9.64
N TYR A 184 -16.33 20.96 -9.33
CA TYR A 184 -16.76 21.30 -7.96
C TYR A 184 -18.07 20.60 -7.56
N ALA A 185 -18.47 19.53 -8.28
CA ALA A 185 -19.65 18.75 -7.87
C ALA A 185 -19.41 18.08 -6.53
N GLU A 186 -20.42 18.10 -5.65
CA GLU A 186 -20.40 17.39 -4.38
C GLU A 186 -20.19 15.88 -4.62
N ARG A 187 -19.34 15.29 -3.80
CA ARG A 187 -19.04 13.85 -3.83
C ARG A 187 -19.44 13.24 -2.48
N ASN A 188 -20.54 12.54 -2.46
CA ASN A 188 -21.12 11.93 -1.27
C ASN A 188 -21.01 10.40 -1.30
N THR A 189 -20.02 9.87 -2.05
CA THR A 189 -19.75 8.43 -2.10
C THR A 189 -18.93 8.02 -0.90
N GLU A 190 -19.43 7.04 -0.14
CA GLU A 190 -18.73 6.36 0.94
C GLU A 190 -18.41 4.94 0.52
N GLU A 191 -17.20 4.49 0.80
CA GLU A 191 -16.75 3.13 0.53
C GLU A 191 -16.22 2.52 1.82
N GLN A 192 -16.79 1.41 2.25
CA GLN A 192 -16.33 0.66 3.42
C GLN A 192 -15.35 -0.42 2.96
N ILE A 193 -14.08 -0.31 3.39
CA ILE A 193 -13.03 -1.27 3.05
C ILE A 193 -12.65 -2.05 4.32
N PRO A 194 -12.90 -3.36 4.39
CA PRO A 194 -12.51 -4.17 5.54
C PRO A 194 -10.99 -4.25 5.67
N VAL A 195 -10.51 -4.17 6.92
CA VAL A 195 -9.08 -4.30 7.22
C VAL A 195 -8.77 -5.78 7.49
N ILE A 196 -8.23 -6.48 6.48
CA ILE A 196 -7.94 -7.92 6.50
C ILE A 196 -6.48 -8.20 6.14
N GLY A 197 -6.02 -9.43 6.36
CA GLY A 197 -4.72 -9.94 5.91
C GLY A 197 -3.53 -9.09 6.39
N MET A 198 -2.61 -8.80 5.50
CA MET A 198 -1.39 -8.01 5.79
C MET A 198 -1.71 -6.64 6.42
N ARG A 199 -2.77 -5.95 5.95
CA ARG A 199 -3.17 -4.65 6.49
C ARG A 199 -3.59 -4.74 7.95
N ARG A 200 -4.31 -5.80 8.34
CA ARG A 200 -4.69 -6.08 9.74
C ARG A 200 -3.44 -6.27 10.61
N LYS A 201 -2.47 -7.09 10.16
CA LYS A 201 -1.21 -7.30 10.89
C LYS A 201 -0.40 -6.03 11.05
N ILE A 202 -0.30 -5.21 10.00
CA ILE A 202 0.38 -3.91 10.10
C ILE A 202 -0.33 -3.02 11.12
N ALA A 203 -1.67 -2.93 11.08
CA ALA A 203 -2.45 -2.11 12.01
C ALA A 203 -2.22 -2.55 13.46
N GLN A 204 -2.26 -3.85 13.74
CA GLN A 204 -1.99 -4.40 15.07
C GLN A 204 -0.57 -4.08 15.54
N ARG A 205 0.45 -4.35 14.73
CA ARG A 205 1.85 -4.05 15.07
C ARG A 205 2.09 -2.57 15.35
N MET A 206 1.52 -1.69 14.54
CA MET A 206 1.67 -0.23 14.74
C MET A 206 0.94 0.23 15.99
N GLN A 207 -0.24 -0.33 16.27
CA GLN A 207 -0.98 -0.05 17.50
C GLN A 207 -0.20 -0.52 18.73
N ASP A 208 0.38 -1.71 18.69
CA ASP A 208 1.21 -2.24 19.78
C ASP A 208 2.46 -1.38 19.98
N ALA A 209 3.14 -1.01 18.89
CA ALA A 209 4.32 -0.15 18.96
C ALA A 209 4.01 1.19 19.64
N THR A 210 2.92 1.85 19.27
CA THR A 210 2.55 3.16 19.85
C THR A 210 2.01 3.08 21.25
N ARG A 211 1.46 1.92 21.67
CA ARG A 211 0.96 1.70 23.04
C ARG A 211 2.06 1.29 24.02
N ARG A 212 3.02 0.47 23.57
CA ARG A 212 4.04 -0.12 24.44
C ARG A 212 5.29 0.75 24.56
N ALA A 213 5.82 1.26 23.43
CA ALA A 213 7.03 2.04 23.44
C ALA A 213 6.79 3.52 23.80
N ALA A 214 7.63 4.07 24.67
CA ALA A 214 7.64 5.49 25.01
C ALA A 214 8.42 6.27 23.94
N HIS A 215 7.80 6.50 22.77
CA HIS A 215 8.44 7.17 21.65
C HIS A 215 8.85 8.59 21.98
N PHE A 216 10.09 8.94 21.66
CA PHE A 216 10.52 10.31 21.47
C PHE A 216 11.34 10.42 20.21
N SER A 217 11.35 11.60 19.61
CA SER A 217 12.07 11.83 18.35
C SER A 217 13.16 12.87 18.53
N TYR A 218 14.28 12.62 17.88
CA TYR A 218 15.40 13.56 17.76
C TYR A 218 15.66 13.81 16.28
N VAL A 219 15.68 15.07 15.89
CA VAL A 219 15.90 15.48 14.50
C VAL A 219 17.15 16.33 14.40
N GLU A 220 18.02 15.99 13.47
CA GLU A 220 19.27 16.70 13.23
C GLU A 220 19.42 17.04 11.74
N GLU A 221 19.83 18.27 11.45
CA GLU A 221 20.16 18.72 10.10
C GLU A 221 21.64 18.46 9.80
N ILE A 222 21.92 17.84 8.65
CA ILE A 222 23.24 17.35 8.24
C ILE A 222 23.61 17.92 6.88
N ASP A 223 24.83 18.45 6.74
CA ASP A 223 25.41 18.81 5.46
C ASP A 223 25.97 17.59 4.74
N VAL A 224 25.24 17.11 3.74
CA VAL A 224 25.62 15.94 2.95
C VAL A 224 26.30 16.28 1.61
N THR A 225 26.76 17.53 1.44
CA THR A 225 27.39 17.98 0.18
C THR A 225 28.59 17.12 -0.17
N ALA A 226 29.57 17.00 0.74
CA ALA A 226 30.77 16.19 0.52
C ALA A 226 30.46 14.70 0.34
N LEU A 227 29.45 14.18 1.06
CA LEU A 227 29.01 12.80 0.92
C LEU A 227 28.41 12.54 -0.48
N ASP A 228 27.58 13.47 -0.97
CA ASP A 228 26.96 13.32 -2.29
C ASP A 228 28.00 13.44 -3.43
N GLU A 229 28.98 14.35 -3.27
CA GLU A 229 30.12 14.46 -4.20
C GLU A 229 30.93 13.15 -4.25
N LEU A 230 31.25 12.58 -3.09
CA LEU A 230 31.92 11.29 -3.00
C LEU A 230 31.10 10.16 -3.66
N ARG A 231 29.80 10.11 -3.41
CA ARG A 231 28.88 9.14 -4.01
C ARG A 231 28.87 9.24 -5.54
N VAL A 232 28.79 10.46 -6.08
CA VAL A 232 28.82 10.71 -7.53
C VAL A 232 30.13 10.23 -8.11
N HIS A 233 31.27 10.64 -7.53
CA HIS A 233 32.61 10.22 -7.98
C HIS A 233 32.77 8.69 -7.97
N LEU A 234 32.34 8.01 -6.90
CA LEU A 234 32.42 6.54 -6.82
C LEU A 234 31.54 5.87 -7.86
N ASN A 235 30.35 6.41 -8.16
CA ASN A 235 29.47 5.88 -9.18
C ASN A 235 30.02 6.08 -10.61
N GLU A 236 30.64 7.21 -10.89
CA GLU A 236 31.33 7.45 -12.17
C GLU A 236 32.47 6.47 -12.39
N LYS A 237 33.28 6.23 -11.35
CA LYS A 237 34.44 5.37 -11.47
C LYS A 237 34.12 3.87 -11.44
N HIS A 238 33.18 3.46 -10.64
CA HIS A 238 32.91 2.05 -10.34
C HIS A 238 31.50 1.56 -10.63
N GLY A 239 30.55 2.48 -10.94
CA GLY A 239 29.14 2.14 -11.10
C GLY A 239 28.85 1.11 -12.19
N ALA A 240 29.64 1.10 -13.27
CA ALA A 240 29.49 0.14 -14.35
C ALA A 240 29.83 -1.31 -13.94
N THR A 241 30.75 -1.49 -12.96
CA THR A 241 31.25 -2.80 -12.55
C THR A 241 30.68 -3.30 -11.24
N ARG A 242 30.31 -2.39 -10.32
CA ARG A 242 29.87 -2.70 -8.95
C ARG A 242 28.42 -2.33 -8.65
N GLY A 243 27.69 -1.83 -9.65
CA GLY A 243 26.35 -1.31 -9.43
C GLY A 243 26.33 0.14 -8.92
N LYS A 244 25.15 0.67 -8.62
CA LYS A 244 24.95 2.08 -8.30
C LYS A 244 24.83 2.29 -6.79
N LEU A 245 25.65 3.17 -6.21
CA LEU A 245 25.53 3.60 -4.83
C LEU A 245 24.44 4.66 -4.69
N THR A 246 23.55 4.43 -3.72
CA THR A 246 22.66 5.45 -3.15
C THR A 246 23.26 6.00 -1.86
N LEU A 247 22.56 6.88 -1.15
CA LEU A 247 23.03 7.37 0.15
C LEU A 247 22.84 6.33 1.28
N LEU A 248 21.87 5.42 1.15
CA LEU A 248 21.54 4.49 2.23
C LEU A 248 22.73 3.62 2.69
N PRO A 249 23.55 3.04 1.81
CA PRO A 249 24.74 2.28 2.24
C PRO A 249 25.72 3.09 3.09
N PHE A 250 25.89 4.37 2.81
CA PHE A 250 26.77 5.25 3.60
C PHE A 250 26.16 5.51 4.99
N ILE A 251 24.85 5.72 5.05
CA ILE A 251 24.14 5.92 6.32
C ILE A 251 24.18 4.63 7.14
N VAL A 252 23.96 3.46 6.53
CA VAL A 252 24.13 2.16 7.20
C VAL A 252 25.55 2.02 7.76
N ARG A 253 26.58 2.38 6.99
CA ARG A 253 27.96 2.35 7.48
C ARG A 253 28.18 3.30 8.64
N ALA A 254 27.66 4.52 8.58
CA ALA A 254 27.73 5.49 9.67
C ALA A 254 27.04 4.96 10.94
N MET A 255 25.83 4.37 10.79
CA MET A 255 25.13 3.73 11.90
C MET A 255 25.96 2.60 12.53
N VAL A 256 26.54 1.71 11.72
CA VAL A 256 27.38 0.60 12.19
C VAL A 256 28.59 1.12 12.98
N VAL A 257 29.25 2.17 12.50
CA VAL A 257 30.41 2.76 13.19
C VAL A 257 29.97 3.39 14.51
N ALA A 258 28.90 4.20 14.49
CA ALA A 258 28.39 4.87 15.69
C ALA A 258 27.88 3.87 16.76
N LEU A 259 27.29 2.75 16.36
CA LEU A 259 26.78 1.73 17.30
C LEU A 259 27.88 1.04 18.12
N ARG A 260 29.15 1.14 17.72
CA ARG A 260 30.28 0.63 18.53
C ARG A 260 30.39 1.41 19.85
N ASP A 261 30.15 2.72 19.80
CA ASP A 261 30.24 3.62 20.96
C ASP A 261 28.90 3.71 21.72
N PHE A 262 27.78 3.38 21.05
CA PHE A 262 26.42 3.45 21.59
C PHE A 262 25.71 2.08 21.53
N PRO A 263 26.24 1.00 22.15
CA PRO A 263 25.68 -0.34 22.04
C PRO A 263 24.28 -0.47 22.65
N GLN A 264 23.86 0.43 23.56
CA GLN A 264 22.50 0.48 24.12
C GLN A 264 21.43 0.79 23.09
N ILE A 265 21.78 1.36 21.93
CA ILE A 265 20.86 1.68 20.85
C ILE A 265 20.65 0.48 19.92
N ASN A 266 21.62 -0.45 19.86
CA ASN A 266 21.47 -1.70 19.13
C ASN A 266 20.91 -2.80 20.07
N ALA A 267 19.68 -2.62 20.51
CA ALA A 267 19.06 -3.46 21.53
C ALA A 267 17.60 -3.79 21.20
N ARG A 268 17.10 -4.78 21.88
CA ARG A 268 15.68 -5.15 21.93
C ARG A 268 15.18 -5.08 23.35
N TYR A 269 13.94 -4.64 23.54
CA TYR A 269 13.29 -4.61 24.83
C TYR A 269 12.13 -5.60 24.84
N ASP A 270 12.18 -6.53 25.78
CA ASP A 270 11.10 -7.45 26.09
C ASP A 270 10.28 -6.89 27.24
N ASP A 271 9.05 -6.44 26.93
CA ASP A 271 8.14 -5.83 27.90
C ASP A 271 7.67 -6.82 28.97
N GLU A 272 7.51 -8.10 28.61
CA GLU A 272 6.96 -9.12 29.51
C GLU A 272 8.03 -9.61 30.48
N ALA A 273 9.22 -9.87 29.95
CA ALA A 273 10.35 -10.29 30.74
C ALA A 273 11.05 -9.13 31.48
N GLN A 274 10.76 -7.87 31.13
CA GLN A 274 11.46 -6.66 31.64
C GLN A 274 12.98 -6.73 31.37
N VAL A 275 13.38 -7.22 30.19
CA VAL A 275 14.79 -7.45 29.84
C VAL A 275 15.17 -6.65 28.61
N ILE A 276 16.31 -5.94 28.70
CA ILE A 276 16.99 -5.31 27.56
C ILE A 276 18.09 -6.25 27.10
N THR A 277 17.99 -6.68 25.83
CA THR A 277 19.01 -7.48 25.19
C THR A 277 19.82 -6.60 24.22
N ARG A 278 21.09 -6.31 24.56
CA ARG A 278 22.04 -5.63 23.66
C ARG A 278 22.62 -6.65 22.70
N LEU A 279 22.73 -6.27 21.42
CA LEU A 279 23.13 -7.15 20.35
C LEU A 279 24.48 -6.69 19.79
N GLY A 280 25.45 -7.61 19.62
CA GLY A 280 26.73 -7.30 19.00
C GLY A 280 26.63 -7.21 17.47
N ALA A 281 25.78 -8.05 16.86
CA ALA A 281 25.51 -8.00 15.44
C ALA A 281 24.57 -6.85 15.09
N VAL A 282 24.83 -6.18 13.97
CA VAL A 282 23.98 -5.08 13.46
C VAL A 282 23.19 -5.58 12.28
N HIS A 283 21.91 -5.85 12.51
CA HIS A 283 20.96 -6.27 11.50
C HIS A 283 20.03 -5.11 11.17
N VAL A 284 20.25 -4.46 10.02
CA VAL A 284 19.53 -3.25 9.64
C VAL A 284 18.27 -3.58 8.86
N GLY A 285 17.11 -3.31 9.46
CA GLY A 285 15.85 -3.31 8.74
C GLY A 285 15.77 -2.12 7.79
N VAL A 286 15.45 -2.33 6.51
CA VAL A 286 15.35 -1.25 5.52
C VAL A 286 13.90 -1.15 5.05
N ALA A 287 13.18 -0.14 5.53
CA ALA A 287 11.78 0.05 5.17
C ALA A 287 11.61 0.22 3.65
N THR A 288 10.80 -0.65 3.06
CA THR A 288 10.59 -0.73 1.61
C THR A 288 9.10 -0.77 1.30
N GLN A 289 8.63 0.18 0.50
CA GLN A 289 7.25 0.21 0.03
C GLN A 289 7.04 -0.84 -1.07
N SER A 290 5.96 -1.63 -0.93
CA SER A 290 5.46 -2.56 -1.94
C SER A 290 3.98 -2.33 -2.20
N ASP A 291 3.42 -2.98 -3.22
CA ASP A 291 2.00 -2.87 -3.58
C ASP A 291 1.06 -3.41 -2.48
N VAL A 292 1.53 -4.40 -1.72
CA VAL A 292 0.77 -4.98 -0.60
C VAL A 292 0.97 -4.24 0.74
N GLY A 293 1.86 -3.24 0.78
CA GLY A 293 2.13 -2.43 1.97
C GLY A 293 3.61 -2.25 2.27
N LEU A 294 3.90 -1.70 3.45
CA LEU A 294 5.26 -1.47 3.92
C LEU A 294 5.86 -2.77 4.46
N MET A 295 7.00 -3.17 3.89
CA MET A 295 7.82 -4.29 4.36
C MET A 295 9.17 -3.79 4.88
N VAL A 296 9.77 -4.53 5.81
CA VAL A 296 11.07 -4.18 6.40
C VAL A 296 12.05 -5.36 6.23
N PRO A 297 12.58 -5.58 5.02
CA PRO A 297 13.65 -6.57 4.83
C PRO A 297 14.92 -6.20 5.58
N VAL A 298 15.69 -7.21 5.98
CA VAL A 298 16.80 -7.09 6.94
C VAL A 298 18.13 -7.38 6.28
N VAL A 299 19.00 -6.39 6.23
CA VAL A 299 20.42 -6.53 5.88
C VAL A 299 21.12 -7.12 7.10
N ARG A 300 21.38 -8.42 7.05
CA ARG A 300 22.07 -9.12 8.15
C ARG A 300 23.56 -8.84 8.15
N HIS A 301 24.12 -8.70 9.36
CA HIS A 301 25.54 -8.46 9.58
C HIS A 301 26.09 -7.29 8.74
N ALA A 302 25.40 -6.14 8.84
CA ALA A 302 25.81 -4.93 8.12
C ALA A 302 27.24 -4.49 8.52
N GLU A 303 27.67 -4.83 9.74
CA GLU A 303 29.01 -4.58 10.26
C GLU A 303 30.11 -5.40 9.54
N ALA A 304 29.75 -6.58 9.04
CA ALA A 304 30.68 -7.47 8.35
C ALA A 304 30.70 -7.26 6.82
N ARG A 305 29.89 -6.34 6.30
CA ARG A 305 29.79 -6.06 4.87
C ARG A 305 30.55 -4.78 4.50
N SER A 306 31.15 -4.79 3.31
CA SER A 306 31.69 -3.56 2.71
C SER A 306 30.55 -2.59 2.31
N LEU A 307 30.90 -1.34 2.01
CA LEU A 307 29.94 -0.35 1.49
C LEU A 307 29.18 -0.88 0.25
N TRP A 308 29.89 -1.48 -0.70
CA TRP A 308 29.30 -2.07 -1.91
C TRP A 308 28.47 -3.32 -1.61
N GLY A 309 28.90 -4.15 -0.67
CA GLY A 309 28.15 -5.33 -0.22
C GLY A 309 26.83 -4.95 0.45
N ASN A 310 26.81 -3.86 1.24
CA ASN A 310 25.58 -3.31 1.79
C ASN A 310 24.68 -2.73 0.68
N ALA A 311 25.26 -2.05 -0.33
CA ALA A 311 24.49 -1.49 -1.45
C ALA A 311 23.81 -2.58 -2.28
N GLU A 312 24.53 -3.64 -2.61
CA GLU A 312 24.03 -4.80 -3.35
C GLU A 312 22.90 -5.49 -2.59
N GLU A 313 23.12 -5.76 -1.31
CA GLU A 313 22.12 -6.44 -0.47
C GLU A 313 20.87 -5.62 -0.26
N ILE A 314 20.98 -4.31 -0.01
CA ILE A 314 19.83 -3.40 0.06
C ILE A 314 19.03 -3.45 -1.25
N ALA A 315 19.69 -3.39 -2.40
CA ALA A 315 19.03 -3.42 -3.70
C ALA A 315 18.31 -4.76 -3.96
N ARG A 316 18.97 -5.87 -3.63
CA ARG A 316 18.42 -7.23 -3.74
C ARG A 316 17.16 -7.39 -2.88
N LEU A 317 17.27 -7.05 -1.59
CA LEU A 317 16.19 -7.16 -0.63
C LEU A 317 15.00 -6.25 -0.98
N ALA A 318 15.27 -5.02 -1.39
CA ALA A 318 14.22 -4.10 -1.84
C ALA A 318 13.47 -4.62 -3.07
N THR A 319 14.18 -5.26 -4.00
CA THR A 319 13.59 -5.89 -5.19
C THR A 319 12.75 -7.12 -4.80
N ALA A 320 13.27 -7.97 -3.91
CA ALA A 320 12.54 -9.13 -3.40
C ALA A 320 11.25 -8.72 -2.68
N ALA A 321 11.31 -7.67 -1.84
CA ALA A 321 10.14 -7.17 -1.12
C ALA A 321 9.08 -6.59 -2.06
N ARG A 322 9.46 -5.79 -3.06
CA ARG A 322 8.52 -5.25 -4.06
C ARG A 322 7.82 -6.34 -4.88
N ASN A 323 8.55 -7.39 -5.20
CA ASN A 323 8.03 -8.51 -5.99
C ASN A 323 7.28 -9.56 -5.14
N GLY A 324 7.11 -9.33 -3.83
CA GLY A 324 6.47 -10.29 -2.92
C GLY A 324 7.26 -11.59 -2.72
N LYS A 325 8.57 -11.61 -3.04
CA LYS A 325 9.46 -12.79 -3.00
C LYS A 325 10.41 -12.79 -1.80
N ALA A 326 10.32 -11.80 -0.91
CA ALA A 326 11.13 -11.78 0.29
C ALA A 326 10.72 -12.91 1.23
N SER A 327 11.69 -13.73 1.64
CA SER A 327 11.44 -14.82 2.58
C SER A 327 11.13 -14.29 3.98
N ARG A 328 10.51 -15.13 4.81
CA ARG A 328 10.23 -14.82 6.21
C ARG A 328 11.50 -14.44 6.99
N ASP A 329 12.59 -15.18 6.76
CA ASP A 329 13.85 -14.91 7.41
C ASP A 329 14.43 -13.54 7.01
N GLU A 330 14.20 -13.13 5.77
CA GLU A 330 14.62 -11.80 5.29
C GLU A 330 13.77 -10.65 5.85
N LEU A 331 12.57 -10.94 6.37
CA LEU A 331 11.64 -9.94 6.93
C LEU A 331 11.63 -9.91 8.46
N SER A 332 12.56 -10.61 9.10
CA SER A 332 12.60 -10.74 10.57
C SER A 332 14.01 -10.57 11.14
N GLY A 333 14.08 -10.23 12.41
CA GLY A 333 15.33 -10.27 13.17
C GLY A 333 16.21 -9.02 13.06
N SER A 334 15.69 -7.90 12.59
CA SER A 334 16.36 -6.60 12.64
C SER A 334 16.67 -6.16 14.08
N THR A 335 17.72 -5.37 14.24
CA THR A 335 18.15 -4.80 15.52
C THR A 335 18.01 -3.31 15.59
N ILE A 336 17.96 -2.66 14.43
CA ILE A 336 17.70 -1.24 14.22
C ILE A 336 17.10 -1.06 12.83
N THR A 337 16.16 -0.15 12.65
CA THR A 337 15.51 0.09 11.36
C THR A 337 15.96 1.41 10.75
N LEU A 338 16.17 1.39 9.41
CA LEU A 338 16.38 2.56 8.56
C LEU A 338 15.18 2.75 7.65
N THR A 339 14.58 3.93 7.67
CA THR A 339 13.44 4.28 6.80
C THR A 339 13.74 5.48 5.93
N SER A 340 13.33 5.42 4.66
CA SER A 340 13.52 6.53 3.71
C SER A 340 12.41 6.52 2.67
N LEU A 341 11.85 7.69 2.42
CA LEU A 341 10.90 7.93 1.31
C LEU A 341 11.60 8.52 0.07
N GLY A 342 12.93 8.57 0.06
CA GLY A 342 13.71 9.14 -1.03
C GLY A 342 13.32 10.57 -1.36
N ALA A 343 13.11 10.86 -2.65
CA ALA A 343 12.73 12.20 -3.11
C ALA A 343 11.36 12.67 -2.61
N LEU A 344 10.46 11.75 -2.26
CA LEU A 344 9.14 12.06 -1.68
C LEU A 344 9.20 12.32 -0.18
N GLY A 345 10.34 12.08 0.47
CA GLY A 345 10.54 12.35 1.88
C GLY A 345 10.29 13.82 2.24
N GLY A 346 9.62 14.04 3.37
CA GLY A 346 9.43 15.39 3.91
C GLY A 346 10.73 16.01 4.41
N ILE A 347 10.63 17.18 5.03
CA ILE A 347 11.76 17.83 5.73
C ILE A 347 11.99 17.14 7.07
N VAL A 348 10.93 16.73 7.76
CA VAL A 348 10.93 16.07 9.06
C VAL A 348 9.88 14.95 9.05
N SER A 349 10.14 13.89 9.79
CA SER A 349 9.20 12.80 10.05
C SER A 349 9.33 12.30 11.49
N THR A 350 8.34 11.57 11.98
CA THR A 350 8.33 10.92 13.29
C THR A 350 8.08 9.44 13.09
N PRO A 351 9.10 8.65 12.74
CA PRO A 351 8.92 7.24 12.45
C PRO A 351 8.47 6.47 13.69
N VAL A 352 7.59 5.50 13.49
CA VAL A 352 7.15 4.56 14.54
C VAL A 352 8.15 3.42 14.63
N LEU A 353 8.50 3.01 15.85
CA LEU A 353 9.43 1.93 16.12
C LEU A 353 8.91 0.58 15.58
N ASN A 354 9.82 -0.21 15.06
CA ASN A 354 9.57 -1.59 14.66
C ASN A 354 9.90 -2.52 15.85
N LEU A 355 8.95 -2.68 16.76
CA LEU A 355 9.16 -3.52 17.94
C LEU A 355 9.67 -4.94 17.59
N PRO A 356 10.55 -5.51 18.39
CA PRO A 356 11.06 -5.09 19.72
C PRO A 356 12.30 -4.18 19.68
N GLU A 357 12.66 -3.57 18.52
CA GLU A 357 13.76 -2.63 18.39
C GLU A 357 13.50 -1.36 19.20
N VAL A 358 14.60 -0.73 19.67
CA VAL A 358 14.54 0.49 20.50
C VAL A 358 14.87 1.76 19.72
N ALA A 359 15.24 1.63 18.44
CA ALA A 359 15.62 2.77 17.60
C ALA A 359 15.24 2.58 16.13
N ILE A 360 14.84 3.68 15.50
CA ILE A 360 14.61 3.78 14.06
C ILE A 360 15.18 5.11 13.56
N VAL A 361 15.90 5.07 12.43
CA VAL A 361 16.49 6.25 11.79
C VAL A 361 15.75 6.56 10.51
N GLY A 362 15.15 7.74 10.43
CA GLY A 362 14.45 8.23 9.25
C GLY A 362 15.31 9.18 8.43
N VAL A 363 15.39 8.93 7.13
CA VAL A 363 16.13 9.76 6.17
C VAL A 363 15.16 10.61 5.38
N ASN A 364 15.25 11.92 5.55
CA ASN A 364 14.43 12.88 4.84
C ASN A 364 15.06 13.27 3.49
N ARG A 365 14.36 14.08 2.70
CA ARG A 365 14.85 14.50 1.38
C ARG A 365 16.03 15.47 1.51
N ILE A 366 16.91 15.43 0.51
CA ILE A 366 17.98 16.42 0.36
C ILE A 366 17.40 17.69 -0.26
N VAL A 367 17.78 18.83 0.29
CA VAL A 367 17.38 20.17 -0.19
C VAL A 367 18.62 21.05 -0.28
N GLU A 368 18.79 21.77 -1.37
CA GLU A 368 19.81 22.81 -1.46
C GLU A 368 19.36 24.03 -0.66
N ARG A 369 20.23 24.50 0.26
CA ARG A 369 19.99 25.65 1.13
C ARG A 369 21.18 26.58 1.17
N PRO A 370 20.97 27.91 1.30
CA PRO A 370 22.03 28.87 1.64
C PRO A 370 22.42 28.67 3.11
N MET A 371 23.65 28.27 3.33
CA MET A 371 24.21 28.08 4.67
C MET A 371 25.35 29.06 4.92
N VAL A 372 25.51 29.55 6.17
CA VAL A 372 26.62 30.41 6.56
C VAL A 372 27.78 29.55 7.01
N ILE A 373 28.86 29.50 6.20
CA ILE A 373 30.08 28.75 6.53
C ILE A 373 31.25 29.69 6.56
N LYS A 374 31.91 29.78 7.70
CA LYS A 374 33.05 30.69 7.92
C LYS A 374 32.75 32.15 7.52
N GLY A 375 31.52 32.62 7.81
CA GLY A 375 31.07 33.97 7.51
C GLY A 375 30.64 34.23 6.06
N GLN A 376 30.63 33.21 5.19
CA GLN A 376 30.18 33.30 3.80
C GLN A 376 28.89 32.51 3.59
N ILE A 377 27.99 33.03 2.75
CA ILE A 377 26.79 32.32 2.33
C ILE A 377 27.17 31.42 1.16
N VAL A 378 27.01 30.10 1.35
CA VAL A 378 27.31 29.09 0.36
C VAL A 378 26.11 28.16 0.21
N VAL A 379 25.86 27.63 -0.99
CA VAL A 379 24.82 26.63 -1.23
C VAL A 379 25.33 25.26 -0.77
N ARG A 380 24.56 24.59 0.07
CA ARG A 380 24.87 23.26 0.60
C ARG A 380 23.68 22.31 0.41
N LYS A 381 23.98 21.04 0.25
CA LYS A 381 22.97 19.96 0.23
C LYS A 381 22.70 19.52 1.66
N MET A 382 21.55 19.93 2.18
CA MET A 382 21.14 19.66 3.54
C MET A 382 20.13 18.52 3.58
N MET A 383 20.25 17.67 4.58
CA MET A 383 19.36 16.54 4.82
C MET A 383 19.07 16.41 6.31
N ASN A 384 17.83 16.15 6.68
CA ASN A 384 17.51 15.85 8.07
C ASN A 384 17.50 14.33 8.30
N LEU A 385 18.06 13.90 9.42
CA LEU A 385 17.78 12.60 10.03
C LEU A 385 16.72 12.80 11.11
N SER A 386 15.58 12.13 10.93
CA SER A 386 14.47 12.12 11.90
C SER A 386 14.43 10.75 12.54
N SER A 387 14.95 10.64 13.75
CA SER A 387 15.09 9.36 14.45
C SER A 387 14.12 9.29 15.61
N SER A 388 13.57 8.10 15.87
CA SER A 388 12.75 7.83 17.05
C SER A 388 13.37 6.73 17.88
N PHE A 389 13.19 6.86 19.20
CA PHE A 389 13.77 5.97 20.20
C PHE A 389 12.73 5.61 21.25
N ASP A 390 12.93 4.46 21.92
CA ASP A 390 12.15 4.08 23.07
C ASP A 390 12.80 4.66 24.34
N HIS A 391 12.16 5.67 24.95
CA HIS A 391 12.67 6.36 26.12
C HIS A 391 12.75 5.51 27.38
N ARG A 392 12.23 4.30 27.34
CA ARG A 392 12.41 3.33 28.44
C ARG A 392 13.80 2.69 28.45
N VAL A 393 14.53 2.79 27.30
CA VAL A 393 15.84 2.15 27.09
C VAL A 393 16.90 3.14 26.68
N VAL A 394 16.55 4.15 25.89
CA VAL A 394 17.47 5.17 25.33
C VAL A 394 17.12 6.54 25.90
N ASP A 395 18.06 7.17 26.57
CA ASP A 395 17.91 8.52 27.07
C ASP A 395 18.14 9.58 25.98
N GLY A 396 17.61 10.79 26.20
CA GLY A 396 17.74 11.89 25.26
C GLY A 396 19.20 12.25 24.93
N MET A 397 20.11 12.14 25.92
CA MET A 397 21.53 12.39 25.73
C MET A 397 22.17 11.32 24.83
N ASP A 398 21.88 10.03 25.06
CA ASP A 398 22.38 8.93 24.24
C ASP A 398 21.92 9.05 22.79
N ALA A 399 20.64 9.36 22.58
CA ALA A 399 20.08 9.59 21.25
C ALA A 399 20.76 10.77 20.54
N ALA A 400 20.94 11.90 21.23
CA ALA A 400 21.58 13.06 20.67
C ALA A 400 23.05 12.78 20.30
N GLN A 401 23.82 12.17 21.19
CA GLN A 401 25.22 11.83 20.94
C GLN A 401 25.37 10.82 19.79
N PHE A 402 24.52 9.82 19.73
CA PHE A 402 24.49 8.85 18.62
C PHE A 402 24.24 9.52 17.27
N ILE A 403 23.22 10.39 17.19
CA ILE A 403 22.92 11.08 15.94
C ILE A 403 24.00 12.11 15.59
N GLN A 404 24.61 12.78 16.57
CA GLN A 404 25.77 13.65 16.35
C GLN A 404 26.99 12.88 15.84
N ALA A 405 27.24 11.66 16.33
CA ALA A 405 28.29 10.80 15.80
C ALA A 405 28.01 10.44 14.33
N ILE A 406 26.78 10.03 13.99
CA ILE A 406 26.38 9.79 12.60
C ILE A 406 26.56 11.06 11.75
N ARG A 407 26.14 12.22 12.25
CA ARG A 407 26.31 13.51 11.57
C ARG A 407 27.78 13.75 11.24
N GLY A 408 28.67 13.62 12.22
CA GLY A 408 30.11 13.83 12.01
C GLY A 408 30.70 12.92 10.94
N LEU A 409 30.27 11.65 10.90
CA LEU A 409 30.68 10.68 9.88
C LEU A 409 30.16 11.01 8.49
N LEU A 410 28.92 11.51 8.36
CA LEU A 410 28.33 11.87 7.08
C LEU A 410 28.82 13.21 6.53
N GLU A 411 29.08 14.18 7.41
CA GLU A 411 29.68 15.48 7.04
C GLU A 411 31.16 15.36 6.66
N GLN A 412 31.85 14.34 7.19
CA GLN A 412 33.26 14.02 6.89
C GLN A 412 33.37 12.57 6.35
N PRO A 413 32.92 12.30 5.11
CA PRO A 413 32.73 10.93 4.63
C PRO A 413 34.01 10.09 4.53
N ALA A 414 35.19 10.70 4.55
CA ALA A 414 36.46 9.99 4.65
C ALA A 414 36.57 9.19 5.95
N SER A 415 35.98 9.68 7.04
CA SER A 415 36.00 9.03 8.35
C SER A 415 35.21 7.71 8.40
N LEU A 416 34.28 7.48 7.47
CA LEU A 416 33.56 6.21 7.33
C LEU A 416 34.47 5.01 7.03
N PHE A 417 35.69 5.27 6.54
CA PHE A 417 36.64 4.25 6.09
C PHE A 417 37.87 4.15 7.01
N LEU A 418 37.94 4.99 8.04
CA LEU A 418 38.93 4.85 9.11
C LEU A 418 38.42 3.78 10.08
N GLU A 419 39.28 2.82 10.46
CA GLU A 419 38.97 1.72 11.40
C GLU A 419 38.92 2.18 12.86
#